data_5236e4164cbfde08cdca4a19105b737d
#
_entry.id   5236e4164cbfde08cdca4a19105b737d
#
_cell.length_a   1.000
_cell.length_b   1.000
_cell.length_c   1.000
_cell.angle_alpha   90.00
_cell.angle_beta   90.00
_cell.angle_gamma   90.00
#
_symmetry.space_group_name_H-M   'P 1'
#
loop_
_entity.id
_entity.type
_entity.pdbx_description
1 polymer ?
#
loop_
_entity_poly.entity_id
_entity_poly.type
_entity_poly.pdbx_seq_one_letter_code
_entity_poly.pdbx_strand_id
1 'polypeptide(L)'
;MQLRTNAKGLAGCIRVPGDKSISHRSIMFGSLAKGVTTVHDILRGEDVLSTMQVFRDLGVQIEDDGNVVTIHGVGFAGLQAPTNKLNMGNSGTSIRLISGVLAGQDFVAEMFGDDSLSKRPMDRITIPLRQMGVQIAGRTERDLPPLTIHGNKNLQSIHYTLPVASAQVKSALIFAALQAQGESVIVEKEMTRNHTEDMIKQFGGQISVNGKEIRVQGGQEFTGQNVLVPGDISSAAFWIVAGLIVPNSKIILENVGINETRTGILDVVKAMGGNINLSNIDRVAKSATIMVETSELVGTEIGGEIIPRLIDELPIIAL
;
A
#
# COMPACT_ATOMS: atom_id res chain seq x y z
N MET A 1 -7.25 4.41 -32.56
CA MET A 1 -5.97 5.12 -32.65
C MET A 1 -4.88 4.09 -32.88
N GLN A 2 -4.14 4.11 -33.99
CA GLN A 2 -2.98 3.23 -34.19
C GLN A 2 -1.74 4.03 -33.81
N LEU A 3 -1.02 3.58 -32.78
CA LEU A 3 0.31 4.10 -32.46
C LEU A 3 1.33 3.28 -33.25
N ARG A 4 2.10 3.92 -34.11
CA ARG A 4 3.25 3.31 -34.78
C ARG A 4 4.51 3.94 -34.20
N THR A 5 5.42 3.10 -33.71
CA THR A 5 6.73 3.56 -33.26
C THR A 5 7.80 2.99 -34.18
N ASN A 6 8.81 3.79 -34.50
CA ASN A 6 10.01 3.37 -35.23
C ASN A 6 11.22 3.36 -34.29
N ALA A 7 11.01 3.08 -33.01
CA ALA A 7 12.09 3.00 -32.03
C ALA A 7 13.09 1.92 -32.47
N LYS A 8 14.36 2.35 -32.65
CA LYS A 8 15.46 1.46 -33.03
C LYS A 8 16.19 0.89 -31.82
N GLY A 9 15.86 1.39 -30.62
CA GLY A 9 16.41 0.98 -29.33
C GLY A 9 15.98 1.97 -28.25
N LEU A 10 15.99 1.52 -27.01
CA LEU A 10 15.76 2.32 -25.82
C LEU A 10 17.02 2.26 -24.96
N ALA A 11 17.57 3.41 -24.57
CA ALA A 11 18.76 3.46 -23.74
C ALA A 11 18.66 4.62 -22.75
N GLY A 12 19.08 4.40 -21.54
CA GLY A 12 19.14 5.43 -20.51
C GLY A 12 18.95 4.90 -19.11
N CYS A 13 19.05 5.85 -18.17
CA CYS A 13 18.83 5.63 -16.74
C CYS A 13 17.63 6.45 -16.32
N ILE A 14 16.67 5.84 -15.66
CA ILE A 14 15.43 6.47 -15.23
C ILE A 14 15.09 6.09 -13.81
N ARG A 15 14.38 6.99 -13.14
CA ARG A 15 13.67 6.73 -11.88
C ARG A 15 12.18 6.73 -12.15
N VAL A 16 11.51 5.70 -11.72
CA VAL A 16 10.05 5.63 -11.79
C VAL A 16 9.44 6.32 -10.56
N PRO A 17 8.17 6.75 -10.62
CA PRO A 17 7.49 7.32 -9.47
C PRO A 17 7.52 6.40 -8.25
N GLY A 18 7.49 6.99 -7.06
CA GLY A 18 7.52 6.25 -5.79
C GLY A 18 6.37 5.26 -5.64
N ASP A 19 6.62 4.16 -4.90
CA ASP A 19 5.60 3.13 -4.65
C ASP A 19 4.36 3.71 -3.96
N LYS A 20 3.20 3.52 -4.61
CA LYS A 20 1.91 4.05 -4.12
C LYS A 20 1.54 3.49 -2.75
N SER A 21 1.73 2.19 -2.53
CA SER A 21 1.36 1.52 -1.30
C SER A 21 2.20 1.96 -0.11
N ILE A 22 3.51 2.18 -0.34
CA ILE A 22 4.44 2.69 0.67
C ILE A 22 4.14 4.17 0.93
N SER A 23 3.88 4.97 -0.10
CA SER A 23 3.53 6.39 0.02
C SER A 23 2.31 6.62 0.92
N HIS A 24 1.21 5.90 0.69
CA HIS A 24 0.04 5.96 1.57
C HIS A 24 0.39 5.64 3.02
N ARG A 25 1.13 4.55 3.22
CA ARG A 25 1.48 4.09 4.56
C ARG A 25 2.47 5.00 5.26
N SER A 26 3.37 5.66 4.53
CA SER A 26 4.28 6.65 5.09
C SER A 26 3.52 7.81 5.71
N ILE A 27 2.45 8.28 5.06
CA ILE A 27 1.54 9.28 5.63
C ILE A 27 0.85 8.73 6.87
N MET A 28 0.27 7.52 6.78
CA MET A 28 -0.48 6.91 7.88
C MET A 28 0.40 6.66 9.10
N PHE A 29 1.51 5.94 8.94
CA PHE A 29 2.41 5.64 10.06
C PHE A 29 3.10 6.88 10.59
N GLY A 30 3.51 7.82 9.74
CA GLY A 30 4.06 9.10 10.16
C GLY A 30 3.10 9.91 11.02
N SER A 31 1.81 9.91 10.67
CA SER A 31 0.75 10.58 11.44
C SER A 31 0.46 9.89 12.77
N LEU A 32 0.51 8.55 12.78
CA LEU A 32 0.23 7.72 13.96
C LEU A 32 1.47 7.48 14.84
N ALA A 33 2.63 7.94 14.45
CA ALA A 33 3.84 7.92 15.25
C ALA A 33 3.90 9.12 16.20
N LYS A 34 4.80 9.07 17.18
CA LYS A 34 5.21 10.24 17.98
C LYS A 34 6.51 10.83 17.40
N GLY A 35 6.58 12.15 17.32
CA GLY A 35 7.73 12.86 16.75
C GLY A 35 7.58 13.15 15.27
N VAL A 36 8.68 13.43 14.60
CA VAL A 36 8.69 13.88 13.21
C VAL A 36 9.05 12.72 12.29
N THR A 37 8.29 12.57 11.22
CA THR A 37 8.61 11.67 10.10
C THR A 37 8.90 12.51 8.86
N THR A 38 10.02 12.23 8.19
CA THR A 38 10.33 12.80 6.88
C THR A 38 10.19 11.73 5.80
N VAL A 39 9.52 12.05 4.70
CA VAL A 39 9.28 11.12 3.60
C VAL A 39 9.87 11.68 2.31
N HIS A 40 10.83 10.97 1.75
CA HIS A 40 11.50 11.31 0.49
C HIS A 40 10.93 10.47 -0.66
N ASP A 41 10.94 11.03 -1.86
CA ASP A 41 10.49 10.38 -3.12
C ASP A 41 9.05 9.85 -3.07
N ILE A 42 8.20 10.48 -2.25
CA ILE A 42 6.79 10.10 -2.11
C ILE A 42 6.03 10.29 -3.45
N LEU A 43 5.15 9.36 -3.77
CA LEU A 43 4.24 9.53 -4.91
C LEU A 43 3.24 10.67 -4.65
N ARG A 44 3.26 11.70 -5.48
CA ARG A 44 2.30 12.83 -5.43
C ARG A 44 1.11 12.60 -6.38
N GLY A 45 0.60 11.36 -6.41
CA GLY A 45 -0.65 11.05 -7.11
C GLY A 45 -1.87 11.45 -6.27
N GLU A 46 -2.99 11.70 -6.92
CA GLU A 46 -4.25 12.17 -6.29
C GLU A 46 -4.67 11.30 -5.10
N ASP A 47 -4.52 9.98 -5.20
CA ASP A 47 -4.84 9.04 -4.12
C ASP A 47 -4.03 9.32 -2.85
N VAL A 48 -2.72 9.57 -2.99
CA VAL A 48 -1.81 9.84 -1.86
C VAL A 48 -2.06 11.24 -1.30
N LEU A 49 -2.29 12.23 -2.17
CA LEU A 49 -2.64 13.58 -1.75
C LEU A 49 -3.97 13.60 -0.99
N SER A 50 -4.96 12.80 -1.40
CA SER A 50 -6.21 12.63 -0.65
C SER A 50 -5.95 12.05 0.74
N THR A 51 -5.07 11.04 0.88
CA THR A 51 -4.68 10.50 2.19
C THR A 51 -4.02 11.57 3.06
N MET A 52 -3.12 12.36 2.50
CA MET A 52 -2.44 13.45 3.20
C MET A 52 -3.45 14.47 3.72
N GLN A 53 -4.41 14.88 2.88
CA GLN A 53 -5.45 15.83 3.26
C GLN A 53 -6.34 15.27 4.39
N VAL A 54 -6.72 14.00 4.32
CA VAL A 54 -7.52 13.36 5.38
C VAL A 54 -6.80 13.41 6.73
N PHE A 55 -5.49 13.15 6.78
CA PHE A 55 -4.76 13.25 8.04
C PHE A 55 -4.59 14.69 8.53
N ARG A 56 -4.51 15.68 7.63
CA ARG A 56 -4.61 17.11 8.01
C ARG A 56 -5.99 17.44 8.60
N ASP A 57 -7.06 16.91 8.03
CA ASP A 57 -8.43 17.08 8.53
C ASP A 57 -8.64 16.39 9.89
N LEU A 58 -7.82 15.37 10.19
CA LEU A 58 -7.76 14.69 11.49
C LEU A 58 -6.78 15.35 12.48
N GLY A 59 -6.29 16.57 12.20
CA GLY A 59 -5.49 17.39 13.11
C GLY A 59 -3.98 17.14 13.02
N VAL A 60 -3.47 16.41 12.03
CA VAL A 60 -2.03 16.19 11.84
C VAL A 60 -1.42 17.32 11.01
N GLN A 61 -0.34 17.93 11.51
CA GLN A 61 0.43 18.90 10.73
C GLN A 61 1.30 18.14 9.72
N ILE A 62 1.07 18.38 8.42
CA ILE A 62 1.81 17.78 7.31
C ILE A 62 2.23 18.89 6.36
N GLU A 63 3.53 19.03 6.17
CA GLU A 63 4.17 19.98 5.26
C GLU A 63 4.72 19.24 4.06
N ASP A 64 4.55 19.81 2.86
CA ASP A 64 5.10 19.27 1.61
C ASP A 64 5.77 20.41 0.86
N ASP A 65 7.11 20.38 0.76
CA ASP A 65 7.90 21.39 0.05
C ASP A 65 8.17 21.02 -1.44
N GLY A 66 7.55 19.93 -1.91
CA GLY A 66 7.74 19.40 -3.25
C GLY A 66 8.86 18.36 -3.36
N ASN A 67 9.79 18.29 -2.42
CA ASN A 67 10.86 17.30 -2.35
C ASN A 67 10.64 16.33 -1.19
N VAL A 68 10.37 16.87 -0.01
CA VAL A 68 10.21 16.11 1.23
C VAL A 68 8.85 16.42 1.84
N VAL A 69 8.18 15.40 2.32
CA VAL A 69 6.99 15.54 3.15
C VAL A 69 7.40 15.37 4.61
N THR A 70 7.12 16.39 5.43
CA THR A 70 7.37 16.39 6.86
C THR A 70 6.05 16.22 7.61
N ILE A 71 5.97 15.22 8.49
CA ILE A 71 4.77 14.84 9.22
C ILE A 71 5.06 14.95 10.71
N HIS A 72 4.33 15.80 11.41
CA HIS A 72 4.39 15.92 12.88
C HIS A 72 3.37 14.95 13.47
N GLY A 73 3.82 13.75 13.77
CA GLY A 73 2.98 12.66 14.21
C GLY A 73 2.37 12.89 15.59
N VAL A 74 1.11 12.58 15.72
CA VAL A 74 0.30 12.81 16.93
C VAL A 74 -0.03 11.51 17.69
N GLY A 75 0.32 10.35 17.12
CA GLY A 75 -0.11 9.05 17.64
C GLY A 75 -1.60 8.77 17.42
N PHE A 76 -2.05 7.55 17.71
CA PHE A 76 -3.47 7.21 17.59
C PHE A 76 -4.36 8.11 18.46
N ALA A 77 -3.94 8.38 19.69
CA ALA A 77 -4.71 9.17 20.65
C ALA A 77 -4.75 10.68 20.36
N GLY A 78 -3.86 11.17 19.51
CA GLY A 78 -3.78 12.60 19.16
C GLY A 78 -4.62 12.98 17.93
N LEU A 79 -5.24 12.02 17.26
CA LEU A 79 -6.15 12.31 16.15
C LEU A 79 -7.40 13.05 16.66
N GLN A 80 -7.87 14.01 15.89
CA GLN A 80 -9.00 14.87 16.23
C GLN A 80 -10.23 14.55 15.37
N ALA A 81 -11.42 14.79 15.95
CA ALA A 81 -12.65 14.66 15.19
C ALA A 81 -12.64 15.63 13.99
N PRO A 82 -12.92 15.15 12.79
CA PRO A 82 -12.95 16.01 11.61
C PRO A 82 -14.15 16.95 11.65
N THR A 83 -13.96 18.19 11.23
CA THR A 83 -15.05 19.18 11.14
C THR A 83 -15.94 18.96 9.91
N ASN A 84 -15.40 18.32 8.88
CA ASN A 84 -16.08 18.02 7.62
C ASN A 84 -16.01 16.53 7.30
N LYS A 85 -16.81 16.10 6.33
CA LYS A 85 -16.70 14.76 5.78
C LYS A 85 -15.33 14.57 5.13
N LEU A 86 -14.72 13.41 5.35
CA LEU A 86 -13.41 13.06 4.85
C LEU A 86 -13.48 12.62 3.38
N ASN A 87 -12.82 13.35 2.49
CA ASN A 87 -12.81 13.05 1.07
C ASN A 87 -11.66 12.10 0.72
N MET A 88 -12.00 10.89 0.30
CA MET A 88 -11.06 9.85 -0.09
C MET A 88 -10.70 9.89 -1.60
N GLY A 89 -11.25 10.83 -2.37
CA GLY A 89 -11.08 10.91 -3.81
C GLY A 89 -11.52 9.61 -4.50
N ASN A 90 -10.66 9.03 -5.34
CA ASN A 90 -10.85 7.71 -5.94
C ASN A 90 -10.16 6.58 -5.16
N SER A 91 -9.56 6.87 -4.00
CA SER A 91 -8.65 5.95 -3.33
C SER A 91 -9.37 4.86 -2.53
N GLY A 92 -9.46 3.68 -3.10
CA GLY A 92 -9.89 2.48 -2.37
C GLY A 92 -8.93 2.06 -1.26
N THR A 93 -7.65 2.44 -1.35
CA THR A 93 -6.65 2.22 -0.30
C THR A 93 -6.96 3.11 0.90
N SER A 94 -7.14 4.42 0.66
CA SER A 94 -7.40 5.39 1.74
C SER A 94 -8.65 5.00 2.53
N ILE A 95 -9.79 4.82 1.88
CA ILE A 95 -11.04 4.54 2.57
C ILE A 95 -10.97 3.25 3.42
N ARG A 96 -10.31 2.20 2.91
CA ARG A 96 -10.23 0.92 3.65
C ARG A 96 -9.25 1.01 4.82
N LEU A 97 -8.04 1.50 4.60
CA LEU A 97 -7.02 1.54 5.66
C LEU A 97 -7.39 2.55 6.75
N ILE A 98 -7.90 3.72 6.37
CA ILE A 98 -8.34 4.76 7.31
C ILE A 98 -9.55 4.29 8.12
N SER A 99 -10.44 3.45 7.58
CA SER A 99 -11.49 2.82 8.39
C SER A 99 -10.90 2.04 9.58
N GLY A 100 -9.78 1.34 9.38
CA GLY A 100 -9.06 0.66 10.47
C GLY A 100 -8.44 1.64 11.46
N VAL A 101 -7.90 2.77 11.00
CA VAL A 101 -7.35 3.83 11.85
C VAL A 101 -8.45 4.48 12.70
N LEU A 102 -9.59 4.78 12.08
CA LEU A 102 -10.72 5.43 12.76
C LEU A 102 -11.49 4.48 13.71
N ALA A 103 -11.31 3.18 13.55
CA ALA A 103 -12.01 2.17 14.35
C ALA A 103 -11.84 2.35 15.86
N GLY A 104 -10.63 2.71 16.32
CA GLY A 104 -10.31 2.89 17.75
C GLY A 104 -10.47 4.33 18.27
N GLN A 105 -11.06 5.23 17.50
CA GLN A 105 -11.27 6.61 17.92
C GLN A 105 -12.57 6.79 18.71
N ASP A 106 -12.76 7.94 19.38
CA ASP A 106 -13.96 8.23 20.17
C ASP A 106 -14.89 9.26 19.50
N PHE A 107 -14.76 9.43 18.22
CA PHE A 107 -15.55 10.36 17.44
C PHE A 107 -16.21 9.70 16.23
N VAL A 108 -17.11 10.44 15.61
CA VAL A 108 -17.80 10.04 14.39
C VAL A 108 -17.11 10.68 13.19
N ALA A 109 -16.91 9.91 12.14
CA ALA A 109 -16.42 10.41 10.86
C ALA A 109 -17.27 9.86 9.70
N GLU A 110 -17.50 10.68 8.69
CA GLU A 110 -18.11 10.26 7.44
C GLU A 110 -17.06 10.34 6.32
N MET A 111 -16.89 9.23 5.61
CA MET A 111 -15.93 9.08 4.52
C MET A 111 -16.67 8.93 3.19
N PHE A 112 -16.29 9.71 2.20
CA PHE A 112 -16.85 9.66 0.86
C PHE A 112 -15.76 9.74 -0.21
N GLY A 113 -16.14 9.58 -1.46
CA GLY A 113 -15.24 9.75 -2.60
C GLY A 113 -16.02 10.00 -3.88
N ASP A 114 -15.36 9.85 -5.01
CA ASP A 114 -15.96 10.07 -6.32
C ASP A 114 -16.97 8.98 -6.72
N ASP A 115 -17.55 9.12 -7.90
CA ASP A 115 -18.55 8.20 -8.44
C ASP A 115 -18.02 6.76 -8.58
N SER A 116 -16.74 6.59 -8.87
CA SER A 116 -16.10 5.27 -8.99
C SER A 116 -15.94 4.61 -7.62
N LEU A 117 -15.42 5.35 -6.63
CA LEU A 117 -15.27 4.86 -5.26
C LEU A 117 -16.62 4.55 -4.64
N SER A 118 -17.63 5.38 -4.90
CA SER A 118 -19.01 5.24 -4.39
C SER A 118 -19.72 3.95 -4.82
N LYS A 119 -19.18 3.24 -5.79
CA LYS A 119 -19.70 1.95 -6.29
C LYS A 119 -18.92 0.73 -5.75
N ARG A 120 -17.82 0.95 -5.02
CA ARG A 120 -16.97 -0.14 -4.53
C ARG A 120 -17.50 -0.69 -3.21
N PRO A 121 -17.71 -2.01 -3.10
CA PRO A 121 -18.15 -2.64 -1.85
C PRO A 121 -17.10 -2.51 -0.74
N MET A 122 -17.59 -2.23 0.48
CA MET A 122 -16.75 -2.13 1.67
C MET A 122 -17.09 -3.18 2.74
N ASP A 123 -18.05 -4.05 2.47
CA ASP A 123 -18.47 -5.17 3.32
C ASP A 123 -17.29 -6.01 3.84
N ARG A 124 -16.26 -6.21 3.02
CA ARG A 124 -15.06 -6.98 3.41
C ARG A 124 -14.27 -6.38 4.58
N ILE A 125 -14.37 -5.07 4.80
CA ILE A 125 -13.73 -4.40 5.94
C ILE A 125 -14.75 -4.09 7.04
N THR A 126 -15.97 -3.72 6.69
CA THR A 126 -16.97 -3.32 7.69
C THR A 126 -17.45 -4.49 8.53
N ILE A 127 -17.59 -5.68 7.94
CA ILE A 127 -18.00 -6.89 8.67
C ILE A 127 -17.02 -7.21 9.81
N PRO A 128 -15.71 -7.41 9.57
CA PRO A 128 -14.79 -7.71 10.67
C PRO A 128 -14.60 -6.54 11.64
N LEU A 129 -14.66 -5.28 11.19
CA LEU A 129 -14.61 -4.13 12.10
C LEU A 129 -15.81 -4.10 13.05
N ARG A 130 -17.02 -4.46 12.60
CA ARG A 130 -18.19 -4.62 13.48
C ARG A 130 -17.98 -5.72 14.53
N GLN A 131 -17.30 -6.81 14.16
CA GLN A 131 -16.95 -7.87 15.13
C GLN A 131 -15.97 -7.38 16.20
N MET A 132 -15.13 -6.38 15.88
CA MET A 132 -14.25 -5.72 16.87
C MET A 132 -14.99 -4.68 17.72
N GLY A 133 -16.29 -4.44 17.51
CA GLY A 133 -17.11 -3.51 18.27
C GLY A 133 -17.26 -2.12 17.66
N VAL A 134 -16.89 -1.93 16.40
CA VAL A 134 -17.08 -0.67 15.67
C VAL A 134 -18.51 -0.56 15.14
N GLN A 135 -19.11 0.62 15.25
CA GLN A 135 -20.34 0.94 14.53
C GLN A 135 -19.98 1.60 13.21
N ILE A 136 -20.09 0.86 12.12
CA ILE A 136 -19.79 1.34 10.77
C ILE A 136 -20.91 0.94 9.82
N ALA A 137 -21.36 1.89 8.99
CA ALA A 137 -22.43 1.67 8.04
C ALA A 137 -22.15 2.42 6.73
N GLY A 138 -22.54 1.79 5.64
CA GLY A 138 -22.54 2.37 4.30
C GLY A 138 -23.92 2.26 3.68
N ARG A 139 -24.04 2.61 2.40
CA ARG A 139 -25.26 2.40 1.62
C ARG A 139 -25.35 0.93 1.20
N THR A 140 -26.54 0.40 1.20
CA THR A 140 -26.84 -0.97 0.81
C THR A 140 -26.25 -2.05 1.73
N GLU A 141 -26.62 -3.28 1.53
CA GLU A 141 -26.11 -4.44 2.28
C GLU A 141 -24.60 -4.68 2.08
N ARG A 142 -24.00 -4.08 1.04
CA ARG A 142 -22.58 -4.18 0.73
C ARG A 142 -21.76 -3.01 1.24
N ASP A 143 -22.35 -2.13 2.06
CA ASP A 143 -21.72 -0.96 2.64
C ASP A 143 -20.99 -0.09 1.61
N LEU A 144 -21.69 0.32 0.54
CA LEU A 144 -21.10 1.26 -0.42
C LEU A 144 -20.89 2.64 0.22
N PRO A 145 -19.80 3.37 -0.14
CA PRO A 145 -19.61 4.75 0.35
C PRO A 145 -20.77 5.69 -0.04
N PRO A 146 -21.07 6.73 0.77
CA PRO A 146 -20.30 7.14 1.95
C PRO A 146 -20.41 6.16 3.11
N LEU A 147 -19.31 6.04 3.88
CA LEU A 147 -19.28 5.26 5.11
C LEU A 147 -19.36 6.21 6.31
N THR A 148 -20.25 5.92 7.25
CA THR A 148 -20.24 6.55 8.57
C THR A 148 -19.65 5.58 9.57
N ILE A 149 -18.60 6.01 10.27
CA ILE A 149 -17.94 5.23 11.31
C ILE A 149 -18.04 5.96 12.66
N HIS A 150 -18.54 5.22 13.66
CA HIS A 150 -18.47 5.60 15.06
C HIS A 150 -17.37 4.75 15.68
N GLY A 151 -16.24 5.34 15.97
CA GLY A 151 -15.11 4.63 16.56
C GLY A 151 -15.41 4.16 17.98
N ASN A 152 -14.60 3.22 18.47
CA ASN A 152 -14.75 2.63 19.79
C ASN A 152 -13.39 2.46 20.46
N LYS A 153 -13.11 3.26 21.51
CA LYS A 153 -11.86 3.14 22.29
C LYS A 153 -11.68 1.78 22.97
N ASN A 154 -12.75 1.00 23.10
CA ASN A 154 -12.74 -0.33 23.71
C ASN A 154 -12.80 -1.42 22.65
N LEU A 155 -12.07 -1.27 21.54
CA LEU A 155 -11.98 -2.29 20.51
C LEU A 155 -11.57 -3.64 21.09
N GLN A 156 -12.28 -4.67 20.69
CA GLN A 156 -11.96 -6.05 21.03
C GLN A 156 -10.96 -6.62 20.01
N SER A 157 -10.06 -7.45 20.49
CA SER A 157 -9.20 -8.24 19.60
C SER A 157 -10.05 -9.21 18.76
N ILE A 158 -9.52 -9.63 17.62
CA ILE A 158 -10.24 -10.50 16.69
C ILE A 158 -9.36 -11.67 16.26
N HIS A 159 -9.99 -12.84 16.07
CA HIS A 159 -9.41 -13.92 15.28
C HIS A 159 -10.21 -14.03 13.98
N TYR A 160 -9.59 -13.62 12.85
CA TYR A 160 -10.32 -13.49 11.59
C TYR A 160 -9.57 -14.11 10.42
N THR A 161 -10.22 -15.04 9.73
CA THR A 161 -9.70 -15.61 8.47
C THR A 161 -10.26 -14.82 7.30
N LEU A 162 -9.38 -14.26 6.48
CA LEU A 162 -9.76 -13.49 5.31
C LEU A 162 -10.44 -14.39 4.26
N PRO A 163 -11.65 -14.08 3.81
CA PRO A 163 -12.36 -14.89 2.81
C PRO A 163 -11.71 -14.84 1.42
N VAL A 164 -10.94 -13.79 1.15
CA VAL A 164 -10.21 -13.57 -0.10
C VAL A 164 -8.83 -13.00 0.17
N ALA A 165 -7.89 -13.22 -0.74
CA ALA A 165 -6.58 -12.58 -0.69
C ALA A 165 -6.72 -11.07 -0.91
N SER A 166 -6.49 -10.27 0.13
CA SER A 166 -6.62 -8.81 0.07
C SER A 166 -5.71 -8.11 1.07
N ALA A 167 -4.63 -7.53 0.58
CA ALA A 167 -3.71 -6.73 1.38
C ALA A 167 -4.39 -5.51 2.03
N GLN A 168 -5.42 -4.94 1.38
CA GLN A 168 -6.14 -3.78 1.92
C GLN A 168 -7.01 -4.17 3.12
N VAL A 169 -7.73 -5.29 3.04
CA VAL A 169 -8.53 -5.80 4.16
C VAL A 169 -7.61 -6.18 5.33
N LYS A 170 -6.54 -6.92 5.05
CA LYS A 170 -5.51 -7.23 6.05
C LYS A 170 -5.00 -5.98 6.75
N SER A 171 -4.57 -4.97 5.98
CA SER A 171 -4.03 -3.72 6.53
C SER A 171 -5.05 -2.95 7.37
N ALA A 172 -6.31 -2.88 6.93
CA ALA A 172 -7.37 -2.24 7.71
C ALA A 172 -7.56 -2.92 9.07
N LEU A 173 -7.57 -4.26 9.10
CA LEU A 173 -7.69 -5.02 10.35
C LEU A 173 -6.45 -4.87 11.23
N ILE A 174 -5.24 -4.79 10.65
CA ILE A 174 -4.02 -4.53 11.40
C ILE A 174 -4.09 -3.15 12.08
N PHE A 175 -4.50 -2.08 11.37
CA PHE A 175 -4.64 -0.75 11.97
C PHE A 175 -5.68 -0.71 13.10
N ALA A 176 -6.77 -1.46 12.97
CA ALA A 176 -7.75 -1.61 14.06
C ALA A 176 -7.17 -2.42 15.22
N ALA A 177 -6.50 -3.54 14.95
CA ALA A 177 -5.87 -4.42 15.93
C ALA A 177 -4.79 -3.72 16.76
N LEU A 178 -4.04 -2.79 16.18
CA LEU A 178 -3.05 -1.95 16.89
C LEU A 178 -3.68 -1.09 18.00
N GLN A 179 -5.00 -0.86 17.95
CA GLN A 179 -5.76 -0.07 18.93
C GLN A 179 -6.64 -0.96 19.84
N ALA A 180 -6.74 -2.27 19.54
CA ALA A 180 -7.60 -3.20 20.28
C ALA A 180 -6.98 -3.61 21.61
N GLN A 181 -7.81 -4.15 22.50
CA GLN A 181 -7.37 -4.78 23.76
C GLN A 181 -6.89 -6.21 23.47
N GLY A 182 -5.65 -6.50 23.85
CA GLY A 182 -5.05 -7.83 23.67
C GLY A 182 -4.46 -8.09 22.29
N GLU A 183 -4.30 -9.38 21.96
CA GLU A 183 -3.71 -9.85 20.71
C GLU A 183 -4.80 -10.20 19.70
N SER A 184 -4.68 -9.69 18.50
CA SER A 184 -5.51 -10.11 17.35
C SER A 184 -4.74 -11.05 16.44
N VAL A 185 -5.47 -12.02 15.84
CA VAL A 185 -4.93 -12.99 14.89
C VAL A 185 -5.66 -12.83 13.56
N ILE A 186 -4.91 -12.53 12.50
CA ILE A 186 -5.44 -12.38 11.14
C ILE A 186 -4.81 -13.47 10.29
N VAL A 187 -5.65 -14.30 9.64
CA VAL A 187 -5.19 -15.39 8.79
C VAL A 187 -5.51 -15.07 7.33
N GLU A 188 -4.49 -15.01 6.49
CA GLU A 188 -4.66 -14.79 5.06
C GLU A 188 -5.07 -16.07 4.33
N LYS A 189 -5.93 -15.94 3.33
CA LYS A 189 -6.25 -17.04 2.43
C LYS A 189 -5.04 -17.43 1.56
N GLU A 190 -4.44 -16.42 0.94
CA GLU A 190 -3.14 -16.46 0.27
C GLU A 190 -2.31 -15.28 0.74
N MET A 191 -0.98 -15.46 0.82
CA MET A 191 -0.08 -14.37 1.21
C MET A 191 -0.21 -13.19 0.25
N THR A 192 -0.38 -12.01 0.83
CA THR A 192 -0.49 -10.75 0.08
C THR A 192 0.64 -9.81 0.46
N ARG A 193 0.66 -8.61 -0.13
CA ARG A 193 1.64 -7.56 0.13
C ARG A 193 1.79 -7.29 1.61
N ASN A 194 3.02 -7.25 2.11
CA ASN A 194 3.36 -7.11 3.53
C ASN A 194 3.88 -5.72 3.93
N HIS A 195 3.59 -4.69 3.15
CA HIS A 195 4.07 -3.34 3.42
C HIS A 195 3.65 -2.80 4.80
N THR A 196 2.46 -3.16 5.28
CA THR A 196 1.99 -2.73 6.61
C THR A 196 2.82 -3.38 7.71
N GLU A 197 3.09 -4.67 7.60
CA GLU A 197 3.90 -5.43 8.53
C GLU A 197 5.35 -4.94 8.56
N ASP A 198 5.92 -4.67 7.39
CA ASP A 198 7.28 -4.11 7.28
C ASP A 198 7.36 -2.71 7.92
N MET A 199 6.37 -1.85 7.68
CA MET A 199 6.37 -0.49 8.23
C MET A 199 6.07 -0.46 9.72
N ILE A 200 5.28 -1.38 10.27
CA ILE A 200 5.16 -1.52 11.74
C ILE A 200 6.55 -1.72 12.35
N LYS A 201 7.35 -2.63 11.81
CA LYS A 201 8.71 -2.88 12.30
C LYS A 201 9.62 -1.67 12.11
N GLN A 202 9.54 -1.01 10.96
CA GLN A 202 10.32 0.20 10.66
C GLN A 202 10.04 1.32 11.65
N PHE A 203 8.76 1.50 12.06
CA PHE A 203 8.35 2.51 13.02
C PHE A 203 8.48 2.08 14.49
N GLY A 204 9.17 0.96 14.76
CA GLY A 204 9.50 0.48 16.12
C GLY A 204 8.43 -0.40 16.76
N GLY A 205 7.38 -0.76 16.03
CA GLY A 205 6.34 -1.66 16.51
C GLY A 205 6.71 -3.14 16.34
N GLN A 206 5.87 -3.99 16.91
CA GLN A 206 6.03 -5.45 16.92
C GLN A 206 4.85 -6.12 16.19
N ILE A 207 5.18 -7.05 15.33
CA ILE A 207 4.22 -7.88 14.61
C ILE A 207 4.86 -9.24 14.34
N SER A 208 4.12 -10.32 14.58
CA SER A 208 4.54 -11.67 14.29
C SER A 208 3.85 -12.18 13.04
N VAL A 209 4.62 -12.74 12.12
CA VAL A 209 4.10 -13.35 10.88
C VAL A 209 4.66 -14.76 10.77
N ASN A 210 3.78 -15.74 10.73
CA ASN A 210 4.14 -17.15 10.54
C ASN A 210 3.29 -17.73 9.39
N GLY A 211 3.90 -17.80 8.21
CA GLY A 211 3.18 -18.15 7.00
C GLY A 211 2.02 -17.20 6.73
N LYS A 212 0.79 -17.70 6.73
CA LYS A 212 -0.43 -16.92 6.50
C LYS A 212 -1.03 -16.32 7.78
N GLU A 213 -0.47 -16.62 8.95
CA GLU A 213 -0.95 -16.13 10.23
C GLU A 213 -0.17 -14.89 10.68
N ILE A 214 -0.89 -13.84 11.02
CA ILE A 214 -0.38 -12.56 11.45
C ILE A 214 -0.95 -12.27 12.84
N ARG A 215 -0.07 -12.01 13.82
CA ARG A 215 -0.43 -11.66 15.19
C ARG A 215 -0.03 -10.22 15.50
N VAL A 216 -0.98 -9.47 16.01
CA VAL A 216 -0.83 -8.05 16.33
C VAL A 216 -1.27 -7.81 17.76
N GLN A 217 -0.33 -7.38 18.58
CA GLN A 217 -0.64 -6.89 19.93
C GLN A 217 -1.11 -5.44 19.85
N GLY A 218 -2.21 -5.13 20.50
CA GLY A 218 -2.72 -3.75 20.56
C GLY A 218 -1.97 -2.88 21.57
N GLY A 219 -2.23 -1.57 21.52
CA GLY A 219 -1.66 -0.59 22.46
C GLY A 219 -0.21 -0.21 22.18
N GLN A 220 0.29 -0.45 20.95
CA GLN A 220 1.65 -0.09 20.58
C GLN A 220 1.79 1.38 20.23
N GLU A 221 2.96 1.95 20.51
CA GLU A 221 3.37 3.29 20.10
C GLU A 221 4.42 3.22 19.00
N PHE A 222 4.33 4.12 18.04
CA PHE A 222 5.30 4.26 16.95
C PHE A 222 6.14 5.51 17.12
N THR A 223 7.35 5.49 16.55
CA THR A 223 8.29 6.63 16.56
C THR A 223 8.51 7.12 15.15
N GLY A 224 8.54 8.45 14.96
CA GLY A 224 8.80 9.08 13.68
C GLY A 224 10.10 8.59 13.03
N GLN A 225 10.10 8.47 11.71
CA GLN A 225 11.17 7.87 10.93
C GLN A 225 11.56 8.74 9.73
N ASN A 226 12.75 8.49 9.21
CA ASN A 226 13.13 8.95 7.88
C ASN A 226 12.80 7.82 6.88
N VAL A 227 11.87 8.08 5.97
CA VAL A 227 11.39 7.10 4.99
C VAL A 227 11.83 7.53 3.59
N LEU A 228 12.56 6.65 2.91
CA LEU A 228 12.84 6.77 1.48
C LEU A 228 11.91 5.82 0.73
N VAL A 229 10.99 6.37 -0.07
CA VAL A 229 10.06 5.57 -0.86
C VAL A 229 10.77 5.06 -2.11
N PRO A 230 10.89 3.75 -2.31
CA PRO A 230 11.47 3.21 -3.54
C PRO A 230 10.52 3.40 -4.71
N GLY A 231 11.03 3.34 -5.93
CA GLY A 231 10.24 3.36 -7.15
C GLY A 231 9.25 2.19 -7.21
N ASP A 232 8.05 2.45 -7.73
CA ASP A 232 6.98 1.44 -7.81
C ASP A 232 7.30 0.41 -8.90
N ILE A 233 7.37 -0.86 -8.52
CA ILE A 233 7.62 -1.98 -9.44
C ILE A 233 6.54 -2.08 -10.53
N SER A 234 5.28 -1.72 -10.25
CA SER A 234 4.22 -1.68 -11.24
C SER A 234 4.47 -0.59 -12.30
N SER A 235 5.01 0.56 -11.90
CA SER A 235 5.45 1.60 -12.84
C SER A 235 6.72 1.16 -13.60
N ALA A 236 7.64 0.47 -12.93
CA ALA A 236 8.84 -0.08 -13.56
C ALA A 236 8.53 -1.17 -14.58
N ALA A 237 7.45 -1.94 -14.38
CA ALA A 237 7.04 -3.05 -15.23
C ALA A 237 6.92 -2.66 -16.70
N PHE A 238 6.39 -1.47 -17.01
CA PHE A 238 6.27 -0.97 -18.38
C PHE A 238 7.64 -0.77 -19.04
N TRP A 239 8.60 -0.27 -18.28
CA TRP A 239 9.96 -0.07 -18.77
C TRP A 239 10.74 -1.38 -18.85
N ILE A 240 10.50 -2.31 -17.92
CA ILE A 240 11.06 -3.66 -17.96
C ILE A 240 10.62 -4.36 -19.24
N VAL A 241 9.32 -4.42 -19.52
CA VAL A 241 8.80 -5.06 -20.73
C VAL A 241 9.30 -4.33 -21.98
N ALA A 242 9.24 -3.00 -22.02
CA ALA A 242 9.75 -2.23 -23.16
C ALA A 242 11.24 -2.51 -23.42
N GLY A 243 12.07 -2.58 -22.39
CA GLY A 243 13.51 -2.90 -22.51
C GLY A 243 13.76 -4.31 -23.03
N LEU A 244 12.89 -5.26 -22.71
CA LEU A 244 13.00 -6.66 -23.18
C LEU A 244 12.58 -6.82 -24.65
N ILE A 245 11.47 -6.18 -25.07
CA ILE A 245 10.86 -6.43 -26.40
C ILE A 245 11.35 -5.47 -27.49
N VAL A 246 11.84 -4.27 -27.15
CA VAL A 246 12.35 -3.33 -28.17
C VAL A 246 13.78 -3.69 -28.54
N PRO A 247 14.11 -3.87 -29.83
CA PRO A 247 15.45 -4.24 -30.26
C PRO A 247 16.51 -3.23 -29.81
N ASN A 248 17.75 -3.71 -29.56
CA ASN A 248 18.92 -2.90 -29.18
C ASN A 248 18.67 -1.99 -27.96
N SER A 249 17.87 -2.46 -26.99
CA SER A 249 17.56 -1.69 -25.79
C SER A 249 18.45 -2.05 -24.62
N LYS A 250 18.77 -1.04 -23.80
CA LYS A 250 19.41 -1.18 -22.51
C LYS A 250 18.89 -0.07 -21.56
N ILE A 251 18.05 -0.44 -20.62
CA ILE A 251 17.41 0.47 -19.66
C ILE A 251 17.92 0.16 -18.25
N ILE A 252 18.24 1.21 -17.50
CA ILE A 252 18.61 1.12 -16.08
C ILE A 252 17.50 1.82 -15.29
N LEU A 253 16.88 1.08 -14.36
CA LEU A 253 15.87 1.59 -13.45
C LEU A 253 16.47 1.68 -12.06
N GLU A 254 16.61 2.90 -11.53
CA GLU A 254 17.26 3.14 -10.23
C GLU A 254 16.25 3.06 -9.08
N ASN A 255 16.72 2.53 -7.96
CA ASN A 255 15.98 2.49 -6.68
C ASN A 255 14.55 1.94 -6.81
N VAL A 256 14.37 0.83 -7.53
CA VAL A 256 13.05 0.19 -7.67
C VAL A 256 12.80 -0.75 -6.49
N GLY A 257 11.59 -0.73 -5.95
CA GLY A 257 11.17 -1.63 -4.90
C GLY A 257 11.21 -3.09 -5.33
N ILE A 258 11.88 -3.93 -4.53
CA ILE A 258 12.02 -5.38 -4.77
C ILE A 258 11.46 -6.19 -3.62
N ASN A 259 10.39 -5.72 -2.99
CA ASN A 259 9.69 -6.50 -1.99
C ASN A 259 9.21 -7.83 -2.58
N GLU A 260 9.56 -8.96 -1.95
CA GLU A 260 9.30 -10.32 -2.44
C GLU A 260 7.83 -10.58 -2.77
N THR A 261 6.90 -9.89 -2.06
CA THR A 261 5.46 -9.99 -2.31
C THR A 261 4.99 -9.22 -3.56
N ARG A 262 5.90 -8.54 -4.27
CA ARG A 262 5.63 -7.70 -5.46
C ARG A 262 6.49 -8.04 -6.67
N THR A 263 7.51 -8.90 -6.53
CA THR A 263 8.49 -9.16 -7.56
C THR A 263 8.15 -10.31 -8.49
N GLY A 264 6.89 -10.75 -8.53
CA GLY A 264 6.45 -11.84 -9.41
C GLY A 264 6.79 -11.59 -10.89
N ILE A 265 6.72 -10.33 -11.35
CA ILE A 265 7.12 -9.96 -12.72
C ILE A 265 8.60 -10.32 -12.99
N LEU A 266 9.51 -10.10 -12.04
CA LEU A 266 10.93 -10.42 -12.24
C LEU A 266 11.15 -11.92 -12.40
N ASP A 267 10.40 -12.73 -11.65
CA ASP A 267 10.48 -14.20 -11.75
C ASP A 267 9.94 -14.66 -13.11
N VAL A 268 8.80 -14.13 -13.55
CA VAL A 268 8.18 -14.49 -14.84
C VAL A 268 9.05 -14.10 -16.02
N VAL A 269 9.53 -12.85 -16.08
CA VAL A 269 10.35 -12.43 -17.23
C VAL A 269 11.69 -13.17 -17.29
N LYS A 270 12.26 -13.57 -16.15
CA LYS A 270 13.43 -14.48 -16.12
C LYS A 270 13.09 -15.86 -16.67
N ALA A 271 11.95 -16.43 -16.30
CA ALA A 271 11.47 -17.71 -16.82
C ALA A 271 11.20 -17.65 -18.32
N MET A 272 10.83 -16.47 -18.85
CA MET A 272 10.67 -16.21 -20.30
C MET A 272 12.02 -16.02 -21.03
N GLY A 273 13.16 -16.03 -20.33
CA GLY A 273 14.48 -15.81 -20.94
C GLY A 273 14.93 -14.35 -20.98
N GLY A 274 14.25 -13.47 -20.25
CA GLY A 274 14.57 -12.05 -20.18
C GLY A 274 15.92 -11.75 -19.52
N ASN A 275 16.71 -10.90 -20.15
CA ASN A 275 17.99 -10.42 -19.63
C ASN A 275 17.78 -9.29 -18.62
N ILE A 276 17.63 -9.66 -17.35
CA ILE A 276 17.45 -8.73 -16.23
C ILE A 276 18.55 -8.97 -15.20
N ASN A 277 19.20 -7.89 -14.79
CA ASN A 277 20.23 -7.90 -13.75
C ASN A 277 19.85 -6.93 -12.62
N LEU A 278 20.01 -7.39 -11.37
CA LEU A 278 19.82 -6.60 -10.16
C LEU A 278 21.18 -6.24 -9.58
N SER A 279 21.37 -4.95 -9.28
CA SER A 279 22.57 -4.41 -8.63
C SER A 279 22.18 -3.40 -7.56
N ASN A 280 23.14 -2.94 -6.77
CA ASN A 280 22.91 -1.95 -5.69
C ASN A 280 21.73 -2.36 -4.78
N ILE A 281 21.69 -3.63 -4.38
CA ILE A 281 20.61 -4.18 -3.59
C ILE A 281 20.68 -3.64 -2.16
N ASP A 282 19.69 -2.86 -1.76
CA ASP A 282 19.44 -2.48 -0.38
C ASP A 282 18.39 -3.43 0.24
N ARG A 283 18.84 -4.28 1.16
CA ARG A 283 17.97 -5.28 1.82
C ARG A 283 17.07 -4.66 2.88
N VAL A 284 17.43 -3.50 3.43
CA VAL A 284 16.64 -2.81 4.45
C VAL A 284 15.50 -2.04 3.79
N ALA A 285 15.83 -1.22 2.78
CA ALA A 285 14.85 -0.50 1.97
C ALA A 285 14.09 -1.42 1.00
N LYS A 286 14.53 -2.68 0.84
CA LYS A 286 14.01 -3.63 -0.16
C LYS A 286 13.95 -3.01 -1.55
N SER A 287 15.05 -2.40 -1.99
CA SER A 287 15.17 -1.76 -3.30
C SER A 287 16.44 -2.18 -4.04
N ALA A 288 16.45 -2.00 -5.35
CA ALA A 288 17.59 -2.31 -6.20
C ALA A 288 17.63 -1.44 -7.46
N THR A 289 18.76 -1.42 -8.12
CA THR A 289 18.88 -0.99 -9.50
C THR A 289 18.60 -2.18 -10.41
N ILE A 290 17.65 -2.03 -11.33
CA ILE A 290 17.27 -3.05 -12.31
C ILE A 290 17.79 -2.66 -13.67
N MET A 291 18.68 -3.47 -14.26
CA MET A 291 19.13 -3.33 -15.64
C MET A 291 18.40 -4.33 -16.52
N VAL A 292 17.86 -3.85 -17.63
CA VAL A 292 17.09 -4.64 -18.60
C VAL A 292 17.67 -4.47 -19.98
N GLU A 293 17.87 -5.55 -20.71
CA GLU A 293 18.38 -5.55 -22.08
C GLU A 293 17.47 -6.36 -23.00
N THR A 294 17.42 -6.00 -24.28
CA THR A 294 16.66 -6.72 -25.30
C THR A 294 16.91 -8.22 -25.23
N SER A 295 15.85 -8.99 -25.32
CA SER A 295 15.86 -10.44 -25.14
C SER A 295 14.97 -11.17 -26.15
N GLU A 296 15.33 -12.39 -26.49
CA GLU A 296 14.43 -13.31 -27.16
C GLU A 296 13.59 -14.05 -26.14
N LEU A 297 12.33 -13.64 -26.02
CA LEU A 297 11.44 -14.17 -25.00
C LEU A 297 10.67 -15.39 -25.50
N VAL A 298 10.46 -16.37 -24.62
CA VAL A 298 9.61 -17.54 -24.84
C VAL A 298 8.38 -17.46 -23.93
N GLY A 299 7.25 -17.99 -24.41
CA GLY A 299 6.03 -18.03 -23.60
C GLY A 299 6.19 -18.93 -22.36
N THR A 300 5.51 -18.56 -21.29
CA THR A 300 5.47 -19.33 -20.05
C THR A 300 4.05 -19.38 -19.48
N GLU A 301 3.80 -20.37 -18.62
CA GLU A 301 2.53 -20.45 -17.89
C GLU A 301 2.63 -19.68 -16.56
N ILE A 302 1.61 -18.89 -16.25
CA ILE A 302 1.51 -18.10 -15.03
C ILE A 302 0.27 -18.56 -14.27
N GLY A 303 0.44 -19.02 -13.03
CA GLY A 303 -0.68 -19.48 -12.21
C GLY A 303 -0.31 -19.73 -10.74
N GLY A 304 -1.32 -20.04 -9.93
CA GLY A 304 -1.12 -20.38 -8.52
C GLY A 304 -0.63 -19.22 -7.65
N GLU A 305 0.33 -19.52 -6.78
CA GLU A 305 0.80 -18.62 -5.72
C GLU A 305 1.55 -17.37 -6.23
N ILE A 306 1.99 -17.36 -7.50
CA ILE A 306 2.68 -16.20 -8.08
C ILE A 306 1.69 -15.07 -8.41
N ILE A 307 0.42 -15.38 -8.70
CA ILE A 307 -0.59 -14.40 -9.14
C ILE A 307 -0.71 -13.20 -8.18
N PRO A 308 -0.85 -13.36 -6.86
CA PRO A 308 -0.92 -12.22 -5.93
C PRO A 308 0.31 -11.32 -5.97
N ARG A 309 1.47 -11.83 -6.41
CA ARG A 309 2.75 -11.10 -6.45
C ARG A 309 2.95 -10.26 -7.72
N LEU A 310 2.07 -10.42 -8.73
CA LEU A 310 2.20 -9.75 -10.03
C LEU A 310 0.85 -9.42 -10.70
N ILE A 311 -0.24 -9.44 -9.95
CA ILE A 311 -1.59 -9.30 -10.51
C ILE A 311 -1.77 -7.96 -11.26
N ASP A 312 -1.13 -6.90 -10.80
CA ASP A 312 -1.19 -5.58 -11.42
C ASP A 312 -0.35 -5.54 -12.73
N GLU A 313 0.66 -6.39 -12.84
CA GLU A 313 1.61 -6.47 -13.96
C GLU A 313 1.19 -7.46 -15.05
N LEU A 314 0.19 -8.34 -14.81
CA LEU A 314 -0.28 -9.32 -15.79
C LEU A 314 -0.61 -8.71 -17.16
N PRO A 315 -1.31 -7.56 -17.26
CA PRO A 315 -1.65 -6.98 -18.55
C PRO A 315 -0.43 -6.59 -19.39
N ILE A 316 0.64 -6.09 -18.77
CA ILE A 316 1.85 -5.69 -19.50
C ILE A 316 2.76 -6.88 -19.80
N ILE A 317 2.71 -7.95 -18.99
CA ILE A 317 3.44 -9.19 -19.28
C ILE A 317 2.87 -9.93 -20.49
N ALA A 318 1.56 -9.78 -20.74
CA ALA A 318 0.87 -10.43 -21.86
C ALA A 318 1.17 -9.80 -23.24
N LEU A 319 1.93 -8.71 -23.32
CA LEU A 319 2.42 -8.12 -24.57
C LEU A 319 3.55 -8.93 -25.17
#